data_21fa9e500aadd51c88616359bae465bb
#
_entry.id   21fa9e500aadd51c88616359bae465bb
#
_cell.length_a   1.000
_cell.length_b   1.000
_cell.length_c   1.000
_cell.angle_alpha   90.00
_cell.angle_beta   90.00
_cell.angle_gamma   90.00
#
_symmetry.space_group_name_H-M   'P 1'
#
loop_
_entity.id
_entity.type
_entity.pdbx_description
1 polymer ?
#
loop_
_entity_poly.entity_id
_entity_poly.type
_entity_poly.pdbx_seq_one_letter_code
_entity_poly.pdbx_strand_id
1 'polypeptide(L)'
;MVQIFRTDNPLFGRGLSLFQRVCYANAMLHFLAGLPRLVFLTAPLAFLLLHAYIIYAPALMILLYVLPHMIHASLTNSRMQGKYRQTFWGEVYETVLAWYVALPTTVALINPRLGKFNVTAKGGLVDEPYFDWAISRPYTVLVLLNFAAFGMGIMRLFFWNTEETATVLLNLLWTVYSILMLGAALGVASEARQVRRMHRVATRLQATLYQDDGTVFQAVCIDFSMTGVGLELPEGTRLAVGEKVQVGLWHGHSECTFPATVMLHRGQGAT
;
A
#
# COMPACT_ATOMS: atom_id res chain seq x y z
N MET A 1 -15.01 -11.33 10.17
CA MET A 1 -13.99 -12.33 10.58
C MET A 1 -14.05 -12.63 12.07
N VAL A 2 -13.86 -11.66 12.97
CA VAL A 2 -13.93 -11.88 14.43
C VAL A 2 -15.30 -12.43 14.87
N GLN A 3 -16.39 -11.96 14.30
CA GLN A 3 -17.73 -12.47 14.55
C GLN A 3 -17.85 -13.94 14.17
N ILE A 4 -17.33 -14.33 12.99
CA ILE A 4 -17.31 -15.72 12.53
C ILE A 4 -16.48 -16.60 13.49
N PHE A 5 -15.33 -16.10 13.94
CA PHE A 5 -14.49 -16.83 14.91
C PHE A 5 -15.24 -17.14 16.22
N ARG A 6 -16.15 -16.28 16.62
CA ARG A 6 -16.87 -16.36 17.89
C ARG A 6 -18.20 -17.12 17.81
N THR A 7 -18.93 -16.98 16.70
CA THR A 7 -20.28 -17.52 16.52
C THR A 7 -20.29 -18.80 15.70
N ASP A 8 -19.42 -18.91 14.70
CA ASP A 8 -19.44 -20.00 13.71
C ASP A 8 -18.00 -20.37 13.32
N ASN A 9 -17.23 -20.79 14.33
CA ASN A 9 -15.80 -20.98 14.23
C ASN A 9 -15.45 -22.14 13.28
N PRO A 10 -14.80 -21.86 12.13
CA PRO A 10 -14.48 -22.90 11.15
C PRO A 10 -13.44 -23.91 11.65
N LEU A 11 -12.71 -23.63 12.75
CA LEU A 11 -11.79 -24.58 13.34
C LEU A 11 -12.51 -25.81 13.91
N PHE A 12 -13.73 -25.61 14.42
CA PHE A 12 -14.55 -26.65 15.03
C PHE A 12 -15.75 -27.04 14.15
N GLY A 13 -16.00 -26.35 13.03
CA GLY A 13 -17.08 -26.62 12.10
C GLY A 13 -17.00 -28.02 11.49
N ARG A 14 -18.15 -28.69 11.31
CA ARG A 14 -18.21 -29.99 10.64
C ARG A 14 -18.06 -29.81 9.12
N GLY A 15 -17.46 -30.83 8.45
CA GLY A 15 -17.37 -30.85 6.97
C GLY A 15 -16.12 -30.18 6.38
N LEU A 16 -15.26 -29.53 7.19
CA LEU A 16 -14.00 -28.95 6.72
C LEU A 16 -12.82 -29.92 6.93
N SER A 17 -11.98 -30.05 5.91
CA SER A 17 -10.70 -30.75 6.02
C SER A 17 -9.72 -29.97 6.90
N LEU A 18 -8.69 -30.63 7.45
CA LEU A 18 -7.66 -29.99 8.27
C LEU A 18 -7.01 -28.82 7.53
N PHE A 19 -6.68 -29.00 6.25
CA PHE A 19 -6.05 -27.96 5.42
C PHE A 19 -6.96 -26.72 5.29
N GLN A 20 -8.26 -26.91 5.04
CA GLN A 20 -9.21 -25.80 4.98
C GLN A 20 -9.30 -25.07 6.32
N ARG A 21 -9.30 -25.77 7.44
CA ARG A 21 -9.31 -25.17 8.80
C ARG A 21 -8.07 -24.29 9.01
N VAL A 22 -6.88 -24.77 8.62
CA VAL A 22 -5.64 -23.98 8.71
C VAL A 22 -5.70 -22.74 7.84
N CYS A 23 -6.23 -22.84 6.60
CA CYS A 23 -6.41 -21.70 5.72
C CYS A 23 -7.37 -20.66 6.33
N TYR A 24 -8.50 -21.07 6.89
CA TYR A 24 -9.43 -20.17 7.57
C TYR A 24 -8.81 -19.55 8.83
N ALA A 25 -8.08 -20.32 9.62
CA ALA A 25 -7.37 -19.80 10.79
C ALA A 25 -6.38 -18.71 10.40
N ASN A 26 -5.56 -18.95 9.37
CA ASN A 26 -4.60 -17.99 8.86
C ASN A 26 -5.28 -16.71 8.37
N ALA A 27 -6.36 -16.83 7.60
CA ALA A 27 -7.14 -15.69 7.13
C ALA A 27 -7.75 -14.87 8.28
N MET A 28 -8.20 -15.53 9.36
CA MET A 28 -8.72 -14.84 10.55
C MET A 28 -7.63 -14.15 11.36
N LEU A 29 -6.47 -14.82 11.54
CA LEU A 29 -5.33 -14.27 12.27
C LEU A 29 -4.73 -13.06 11.57
N HIS A 30 -4.81 -12.98 10.25
CA HIS A 30 -4.35 -11.82 9.50
C HIS A 30 -4.97 -10.50 9.99
N PHE A 31 -6.24 -10.50 10.38
CA PHE A 31 -6.90 -9.30 10.92
C PHE A 31 -6.42 -8.91 12.33
N LEU A 32 -5.73 -9.79 13.02
CA LEU A 32 -5.09 -9.47 14.30
C LEU A 32 -3.69 -8.86 14.12
N ALA A 33 -3.10 -8.91 12.93
CA ALA A 33 -1.74 -8.43 12.66
C ALA A 33 -1.56 -6.93 12.94
N GLY A 34 -2.63 -6.14 12.90
CA GLY A 34 -2.57 -4.71 13.20
C GLY A 34 -2.09 -4.40 14.63
N LEU A 35 -2.49 -5.20 15.64
CA LEU A 35 -2.07 -4.99 17.03
C LEU A 35 -0.56 -5.22 17.23
N PRO A 36 0.02 -6.37 16.86
CA PRO A 36 1.47 -6.57 16.93
C PRO A 36 2.24 -5.50 16.15
N ARG A 37 1.73 -5.06 15.01
CA ARG A 37 2.38 -4.00 14.22
C ARG A 37 2.45 -2.68 14.97
N LEU A 38 1.37 -2.25 15.62
CA LEU A 38 1.36 -1.05 16.45
C LEU A 38 2.30 -1.18 17.65
N VAL A 39 2.29 -2.33 18.34
CA VAL A 39 3.23 -2.61 19.43
C VAL A 39 4.67 -2.49 18.93
N PHE A 40 4.97 -3.07 17.78
CA PHE A 40 6.30 -3.02 17.18
C PHE A 40 6.79 -1.60 16.89
N LEU A 41 5.90 -0.73 16.39
CA LEU A 41 6.21 0.68 16.10
C LEU A 41 6.34 1.55 17.36
N THR A 42 5.77 1.11 18.49
CA THR A 42 5.75 1.85 19.74
C THR A 42 6.65 1.25 20.83
N ALA A 43 7.13 0.03 20.65
CA ALA A 43 7.96 -0.67 21.64
C ALA A 43 9.18 0.15 22.11
N PRO A 44 9.98 0.78 21.24
CA PRO A 44 11.13 1.56 21.69
C PRO A 44 10.75 2.79 22.51
N LEU A 45 9.52 3.31 22.35
CA LEU A 45 9.03 4.47 23.10
C LEU A 45 8.99 4.19 24.60
N ALA A 46 8.64 2.96 25.00
CA ALA A 46 8.57 2.58 26.40
C ALA A 46 9.94 2.74 27.10
N PHE A 47 11.02 2.30 26.46
CA PHE A 47 12.35 2.46 27.02
C PHE A 47 12.87 3.89 26.86
N LEU A 48 12.78 4.46 25.66
CA LEU A 48 13.38 5.76 25.38
C LEU A 48 12.72 6.92 26.14
N LEU A 49 11.37 6.91 26.25
CA LEU A 49 10.63 7.96 26.97
C LEU A 49 10.50 7.66 28.46
N LEU A 50 10.16 6.41 28.83
CA LEU A 50 9.76 6.07 30.19
C LEU A 50 10.80 5.24 30.95
N HIS A 51 11.89 4.81 30.32
CA HIS A 51 12.87 3.87 30.85
C HIS A 51 12.26 2.52 31.31
N ALA A 52 11.18 2.12 30.63
CA ALA A 52 10.48 0.87 30.92
C ALA A 52 10.93 -0.24 29.95
N TYR A 53 11.37 -1.36 30.49
CA TYR A 53 11.77 -2.51 29.70
C TYR A 53 10.56 -3.36 29.35
N ILE A 54 10.25 -3.50 28.05
CA ILE A 54 9.26 -4.47 27.57
C ILE A 54 9.84 -5.88 27.63
N ILE A 55 11.13 -6.00 27.27
CA ILE A 55 11.88 -7.26 27.33
C ILE A 55 13.13 -6.99 28.18
N TYR A 56 13.24 -7.65 29.32
CA TYR A 56 14.41 -7.55 30.17
C TYR A 56 15.46 -8.59 29.72
N ALA A 57 16.25 -8.24 28.74
CA ALA A 57 17.32 -9.05 28.19
C ALA A 57 18.46 -8.18 27.66
N PRO A 58 19.70 -8.68 27.63
CA PRO A 58 20.83 -7.98 27.00
C PRO A 58 20.53 -7.68 25.52
N ALA A 59 20.88 -6.48 25.06
CA ALA A 59 20.62 -6.05 23.69
C ALA A 59 21.17 -7.00 22.63
N LEU A 60 22.36 -7.58 22.88
CA LEU A 60 22.97 -8.58 22.01
C LEU A 60 22.09 -9.83 21.86
N MET A 61 21.49 -10.31 22.94
CA MET A 61 20.57 -11.47 22.90
C MET A 61 19.33 -11.17 22.08
N ILE A 62 18.74 -9.98 22.27
CA ILE A 62 17.59 -9.55 21.46
C ILE A 62 17.97 -9.54 19.98
N LEU A 63 19.12 -8.96 19.65
CA LEU A 63 19.60 -8.88 18.27
C LEU A 63 19.83 -10.26 17.64
N LEU A 64 20.45 -11.19 18.39
CA LEU A 64 20.72 -12.55 17.92
C LEU A 64 19.45 -13.37 17.63
N TYR A 65 18.33 -13.07 18.28
CA TYR A 65 17.06 -13.73 17.99
C TYR A 65 16.26 -13.01 16.90
N VAL A 66 16.21 -11.68 16.93
CA VAL A 66 15.39 -10.88 16.03
C VAL A 66 15.98 -10.81 14.63
N LEU A 67 17.29 -10.62 14.49
CA LEU A 67 17.94 -10.42 13.21
C LEU A 67 17.82 -11.63 12.28
N PRO A 68 18.12 -12.86 12.69
CA PRO A 68 17.94 -14.04 11.86
C PRO A 68 16.48 -14.24 11.44
N HIS A 69 15.54 -13.99 12.36
CA HIS A 69 14.11 -14.09 12.04
C HIS A 69 13.70 -13.08 10.95
N MET A 70 14.11 -11.82 11.07
CA MET A 70 13.82 -10.77 10.06
C MET A 70 14.43 -11.12 8.70
N ILE A 71 15.69 -11.59 8.68
CA ILE A 71 16.37 -11.98 7.44
C ILE A 71 15.63 -13.15 6.80
N HIS A 72 15.32 -14.19 7.55
CA HIS A 72 14.60 -15.36 7.03
C HIS A 72 13.20 -15.00 6.52
N ALA A 73 12.44 -14.20 7.26
CA ALA A 73 11.12 -13.74 6.85
C ALA A 73 11.19 -12.93 5.54
N SER A 74 12.15 -12.01 5.44
CA SER A 74 12.36 -11.19 4.23
C SER A 74 12.77 -12.04 3.02
N LEU A 75 13.72 -12.96 3.19
CA LEU A 75 14.17 -13.85 2.12
C LEU A 75 13.05 -14.80 1.66
N THR A 76 12.29 -15.37 2.59
CA THR A 76 11.17 -16.26 2.27
C THR A 76 10.08 -15.51 1.50
N ASN A 77 9.68 -14.34 1.98
CA ASN A 77 8.70 -13.50 1.29
C ASN A 77 9.17 -13.10 -0.11
N SER A 78 10.43 -12.69 -0.25
CA SER A 78 11.02 -12.33 -1.54
C SER A 78 11.04 -13.51 -2.51
N ARG A 79 11.39 -14.72 -2.06
CA ARG A 79 11.41 -15.91 -2.93
C ARG A 79 10.02 -16.41 -3.31
N MET A 80 9.06 -16.37 -2.38
CA MET A 80 7.71 -16.88 -2.62
C MET A 80 6.82 -15.88 -3.37
N GLN A 81 6.95 -14.60 -3.09
CA GLN A 81 6.04 -13.55 -3.56
C GLN A 81 6.72 -12.42 -4.34
N GLY A 82 8.05 -12.47 -4.53
CA GLY A 82 8.82 -11.35 -5.10
C GLY A 82 8.42 -10.91 -6.50
N LYS A 83 7.76 -11.81 -7.28
CA LYS A 83 7.18 -11.45 -8.58
C LYS A 83 5.90 -10.59 -8.47
N TYR A 84 5.20 -10.65 -7.33
CA TYR A 84 3.89 -10.03 -7.14
C TYR A 84 3.86 -8.99 -6.03
N ARG A 85 4.80 -9.08 -5.08
CA ARG A 85 4.85 -8.22 -3.91
C ARG A 85 6.28 -7.78 -3.62
N GLN A 86 6.51 -6.48 -3.58
CA GLN A 86 7.77 -5.92 -3.07
C GLN A 86 7.70 -5.86 -1.54
N THR A 87 8.70 -6.43 -0.87
CA THR A 87 8.72 -6.58 0.59
C THR A 87 8.59 -5.24 1.30
N PHE A 88 9.35 -4.22 0.90
CA PHE A 88 9.29 -2.89 1.51
C PHE A 88 7.89 -2.27 1.44
N TRP A 89 7.29 -2.22 0.25
CA TRP A 89 5.94 -1.67 0.10
C TRP A 89 4.88 -2.50 0.83
N GLY A 90 5.08 -3.81 0.93
CA GLY A 90 4.26 -4.67 1.76
C GLY A 90 4.25 -4.24 3.23
N GLU A 91 5.42 -3.96 3.80
CA GLU A 91 5.58 -3.45 5.16
C GLU A 91 4.92 -2.07 5.35
N VAL A 92 5.06 -1.18 4.37
CA VAL A 92 4.40 0.14 4.39
C VAL A 92 2.88 -0.02 4.39
N TYR A 93 2.31 -0.85 3.51
CA TYR A 93 0.86 -1.09 3.46
C TYR A 93 0.33 -1.72 4.74
N GLU A 94 1.05 -2.68 5.32
CA GLU A 94 0.68 -3.25 6.62
C GLU A 94 0.71 -2.19 7.74
N THR A 95 1.66 -1.26 7.68
CA THR A 95 1.71 -0.12 8.61
C THR A 95 0.50 0.79 8.41
N VAL A 96 0.17 1.18 7.18
CA VAL A 96 -1.00 2.02 6.86
C VAL A 96 -2.31 1.37 7.31
N LEU A 97 -2.42 0.04 7.22
CA LEU A 97 -3.62 -0.68 7.62
C LEU A 97 -3.67 -0.96 9.14
N ALA A 98 -2.53 -0.92 9.83
CA ALA A 98 -2.43 -1.39 11.21
C ALA A 98 -3.45 -0.76 12.15
N TRP A 99 -3.58 0.56 12.16
CA TRP A 99 -4.55 1.28 13.01
C TRP A 99 -5.99 0.95 12.63
N TYR A 100 -6.29 0.97 11.34
CA TYR A 100 -7.65 0.80 10.81
C TYR A 100 -8.14 -0.64 10.90
N VAL A 101 -7.24 -1.61 11.00
CA VAL A 101 -7.57 -3.01 11.24
C VAL A 101 -7.60 -3.32 12.75
N ALA A 102 -6.63 -2.79 13.52
CA ALA A 102 -6.54 -3.06 14.96
C ALA A 102 -7.76 -2.55 15.72
N LEU A 103 -8.20 -1.31 15.47
CA LEU A 103 -9.30 -0.70 16.21
C LEU A 103 -10.63 -1.45 16.06
N PRO A 104 -11.17 -1.68 14.84
CA PRO A 104 -12.43 -2.41 14.67
C PRO A 104 -12.31 -3.89 15.07
N THR A 105 -11.13 -4.50 14.88
CA THR A 105 -10.89 -5.88 15.30
C THR A 105 -10.92 -6.01 16.82
N THR A 106 -10.29 -5.11 17.55
CA THR A 106 -10.31 -5.07 19.03
C THR A 106 -11.72 -4.82 19.54
N VAL A 107 -12.44 -3.85 18.98
CA VAL A 107 -13.85 -3.58 19.35
C VAL A 107 -14.72 -4.82 19.12
N ALA A 108 -14.55 -5.50 17.98
CA ALA A 108 -15.31 -6.71 17.68
C ALA A 108 -14.92 -7.92 18.56
N LEU A 109 -13.66 -8.00 19.03
CA LEU A 109 -13.21 -9.01 20.00
C LEU A 109 -13.90 -8.82 21.37
N ILE A 110 -14.02 -7.57 21.83
CA ILE A 110 -14.66 -7.22 23.12
C ILE A 110 -16.17 -7.42 22.98
N ASN A 111 -16.78 -6.82 21.97
CA ASN A 111 -18.21 -6.92 21.74
C ASN A 111 -18.55 -7.09 20.24
N PRO A 112 -18.83 -8.33 19.79
CA PRO A 112 -19.13 -8.63 18.39
C PRO A 112 -20.34 -7.90 17.80
N ARG A 113 -21.27 -7.43 18.67
CA ARG A 113 -22.49 -6.72 18.22
C ARG A 113 -22.22 -5.27 17.82
N LEU A 114 -21.08 -4.69 18.23
CA LEU A 114 -20.70 -3.31 17.89
C LEU A 114 -20.04 -3.20 16.50
N GLY A 115 -19.67 -4.33 15.88
CA GLY A 115 -19.07 -4.35 14.55
C GLY A 115 -20.06 -3.89 13.48
N LYS A 116 -19.90 -2.66 12.97
CA LYS A 116 -20.66 -2.14 11.83
C LYS A 116 -19.83 -2.33 10.55
N PHE A 117 -20.47 -2.78 9.49
CA PHE A 117 -19.87 -2.84 8.16
C PHE A 117 -20.14 -1.50 7.46
N ASN A 118 -19.11 -0.72 7.24
CA ASN A 118 -19.20 0.50 6.45
C ASN A 118 -18.82 0.17 5.00
N VAL A 119 -19.74 0.43 4.08
CA VAL A 119 -19.46 0.33 2.66
C VAL A 119 -18.68 1.57 2.25
N THR A 120 -17.47 1.37 1.72
CA THR A 120 -16.71 2.46 1.12
C THR A 120 -17.40 2.94 -0.15
N ALA A 121 -17.59 4.25 -0.28
CA ALA A 121 -18.08 4.84 -1.52
C ALA A 121 -17.12 4.51 -2.66
N LYS A 122 -17.64 3.86 -3.71
CA LYS A 122 -16.86 3.55 -4.91
C LYS A 122 -17.06 4.66 -5.93
N GLY A 123 -15.98 5.18 -6.50
CA GLY A 123 -16.05 5.97 -7.72
C GLY A 123 -16.14 7.49 -7.55
N GLY A 124 -15.36 8.09 -6.66
CA GLY A 124 -14.99 9.50 -6.77
C GLY A 124 -13.72 9.64 -7.62
N LEU A 125 -13.68 10.60 -8.54
CA LEU A 125 -12.42 11.06 -9.13
C LEU A 125 -11.77 12.03 -8.18
N VAL A 126 -10.47 11.90 -8.02
CA VAL A 126 -9.66 12.91 -7.33
C VAL A 126 -9.30 13.98 -8.36
N ASP A 127 -10.05 15.09 -8.36
CA ASP A 127 -9.86 16.18 -9.31
C ASP A 127 -8.63 17.03 -9.00
N GLU A 128 -8.32 17.19 -7.70
CA GLU A 128 -7.14 17.89 -7.22
C GLU A 128 -6.34 17.04 -6.23
N PRO A 129 -5.00 17.13 -6.22
CA PRO A 129 -4.19 16.44 -5.22
C PRO A 129 -4.50 16.99 -3.84
N TYR A 130 -4.74 16.14 -2.87
CA TYR A 130 -4.95 16.54 -1.48
C TYR A 130 -4.27 15.57 -0.51
N PHE A 131 -4.05 16.06 0.71
CA PHE A 131 -3.53 15.23 1.79
C PHE A 131 -4.67 14.84 2.75
N ASP A 132 -4.90 13.54 2.91
CA ASP A 132 -5.96 13.05 3.79
C ASP A 132 -5.54 13.09 5.26
N TRP A 133 -5.83 14.22 5.91
CA TRP A 133 -5.57 14.43 7.34
C TRP A 133 -6.38 13.49 8.23
N ALA A 134 -7.56 13.05 7.81
CA ALA A 134 -8.39 12.16 8.61
C ALA A 134 -7.73 10.78 8.76
N ILE A 135 -7.18 10.27 7.65
CA ILE A 135 -6.46 9.00 7.63
C ILE A 135 -5.08 9.13 8.27
N SER A 136 -4.39 10.26 8.11
CA SER A 136 -3.01 10.42 8.56
C SER A 136 -2.84 10.71 10.05
N ARG A 137 -3.86 11.23 10.74
CA ARG A 137 -3.79 11.64 12.16
C ARG A 137 -3.10 10.64 13.11
N PRO A 138 -3.48 9.35 13.17
CA PRO A 138 -2.85 8.43 14.09
C PRO A 138 -1.36 8.23 13.78
N TYR A 139 -0.98 8.22 12.52
CA TYR A 139 0.42 8.07 12.09
C TYR A 139 1.22 9.32 12.34
N THR A 140 0.63 10.51 12.17
CA THR A 140 1.27 11.79 12.52
C THR A 140 1.62 11.83 14.01
N VAL A 141 0.68 11.43 14.87
CA VAL A 141 0.95 11.34 16.32
C VAL A 141 2.07 10.35 16.61
N LEU A 142 2.05 9.17 16.01
CA LEU A 142 3.09 8.16 16.19
C LEU A 142 4.46 8.64 15.69
N VAL A 143 4.52 9.34 14.57
CA VAL A 143 5.76 9.93 14.05
C VAL A 143 6.33 10.95 15.05
N LEU A 144 5.50 11.87 15.54
CA LEU A 144 5.92 12.88 16.52
C LEU A 144 6.43 12.25 17.81
N LEU A 145 5.76 11.22 18.32
CA LEU A 145 6.21 10.46 19.48
C LEU A 145 7.54 9.75 19.23
N ASN A 146 7.74 9.17 18.05
CA ASN A 146 9.01 8.53 17.69
C ASN A 146 10.15 9.57 17.55
N PHE A 147 9.88 10.75 17.00
CA PHE A 147 10.89 11.84 17.00
C PHE A 147 11.24 12.31 18.40
N ALA A 148 10.25 12.49 19.28
CA ALA A 148 10.47 12.83 20.68
C ALA A 148 11.33 11.73 21.39
N ALA A 149 11.00 10.46 21.14
CA ALA A 149 11.74 9.34 21.69
C ALA A 149 13.16 9.27 21.12
N PHE A 150 13.37 9.59 19.86
CA PHE A 150 14.70 9.67 19.26
C PHE A 150 15.54 10.73 19.94
N GLY A 151 15.01 11.94 20.11
CA GLY A 151 15.69 13.02 20.84
C GLY A 151 16.02 12.63 22.29
N MET A 152 15.05 12.01 23.00
CA MET A 152 15.26 11.52 24.35
C MET A 152 16.31 10.39 24.39
N GLY A 153 16.33 9.51 23.38
CA GLY A 153 17.32 8.45 23.25
C GLY A 153 18.75 9.00 23.08
N ILE A 154 18.93 10.07 22.33
CA ILE A 154 20.20 10.79 22.24
C ILE A 154 20.64 11.35 23.61
N MET A 155 19.69 11.96 24.34
CA MET A 155 19.98 12.45 25.71
C MET A 155 20.36 11.28 26.64
N ARG A 156 19.67 10.13 26.57
CA ARG A 156 20.02 8.94 27.35
C ARG A 156 21.42 8.41 27.02
N LEU A 157 21.76 8.38 25.72
CA LEU A 157 23.04 7.86 25.24
C LEU A 157 24.23 8.64 25.82
N PHE A 158 24.12 9.97 25.89
CA PHE A 158 25.25 10.81 26.27
C PHE A 158 25.26 11.27 27.74
N PHE A 159 24.07 11.29 28.40
CA PHE A 159 23.97 11.93 29.72
C PHE A 159 23.39 11.03 30.81
N TRP A 160 22.42 10.15 30.50
CA TRP A 160 21.67 9.48 31.56
C TRP A 160 21.92 7.96 31.69
N ASN A 161 22.11 7.27 30.60
CA ASN A 161 22.20 5.81 30.58
C ASN A 161 23.50 5.34 29.89
N THR A 162 24.63 5.90 30.27
CA THR A 162 25.94 5.59 29.68
C THR A 162 26.39 4.14 29.91
N GLU A 163 25.88 3.48 30.97
CA GLU A 163 26.14 2.07 31.25
C GLU A 163 25.30 1.12 30.38
N GLU A 164 24.16 1.60 29.85
CA GLU A 164 23.22 0.81 29.04
C GLU A 164 23.30 1.15 27.54
N THR A 165 24.46 1.62 27.09
CA THR A 165 24.70 2.10 25.73
C THR A 165 24.16 1.15 24.65
N ALA A 166 24.37 -0.15 24.78
CA ALA A 166 23.90 -1.15 23.80
C ALA A 166 22.37 -1.21 23.71
N THR A 167 21.68 -1.10 24.83
CA THR A 167 20.21 -1.09 24.88
C THR A 167 19.67 0.22 24.29
N VAL A 168 20.28 1.35 24.61
CA VAL A 168 19.91 2.66 24.03
C VAL A 168 20.08 2.64 22.52
N LEU A 169 21.23 2.18 22.02
CA LEU A 169 21.52 2.10 20.58
C LEU A 169 20.55 1.17 19.85
N LEU A 170 20.22 0.00 20.42
CA LEU A 170 19.24 -0.92 19.84
C LEU A 170 17.87 -0.24 19.70
N ASN A 171 17.39 0.44 20.74
CA ASN A 171 16.12 1.15 20.72
C ASN A 171 16.14 2.36 19.76
N LEU A 172 17.26 3.09 19.66
CA LEU A 172 17.43 4.16 18.69
C LEU A 172 17.38 3.64 17.24
N LEU A 173 18.10 2.55 16.95
CA LEU A 173 18.05 1.90 15.62
C LEU A 173 16.62 1.50 15.24
N TRP A 174 15.89 0.93 16.21
CA TRP A 174 14.50 0.54 16.02
C TRP A 174 13.57 1.73 15.81
N THR A 175 13.81 2.83 16.55
CA THR A 175 13.06 4.09 16.38
C THR A 175 13.29 4.69 15.00
N VAL A 176 14.52 4.65 14.48
CA VAL A 176 14.83 5.10 13.09
C VAL A 176 14.03 4.26 12.09
N TYR A 177 14.01 2.94 12.23
CA TYR A 177 13.19 2.09 11.40
C TYR A 177 11.70 2.47 11.49
N SER A 178 11.17 2.69 12.70
CA SER A 178 9.78 3.09 12.92
C SER A 178 9.45 4.44 12.27
N ILE A 179 10.35 5.42 12.36
CA ILE A 179 10.20 6.74 11.71
C ILE A 179 10.15 6.58 10.18
N LEU A 180 11.01 5.75 9.60
CA LEU A 180 11.02 5.49 8.15
C LEU A 180 9.71 4.83 7.69
N MET A 181 9.22 3.82 8.42
CA MET A 181 7.97 3.13 8.09
C MET A 181 6.75 4.05 8.24
N LEU A 182 6.69 4.80 9.32
CA LEU A 182 5.60 5.75 9.57
C LEU A 182 5.64 6.94 8.60
N GLY A 183 6.84 7.43 8.25
CA GLY A 183 7.02 8.48 7.24
C GLY A 183 6.55 8.04 5.87
N ALA A 184 6.89 6.80 5.45
CA ALA A 184 6.39 6.22 4.22
C ALA A 184 4.86 6.02 4.26
N ALA A 185 4.30 5.60 5.41
CA ALA A 185 2.86 5.48 5.60
C ALA A 185 2.13 6.84 5.50
N LEU A 186 2.73 7.91 6.02
CA LEU A 186 2.20 9.28 5.84
C LEU A 186 2.25 9.71 4.37
N GLY A 187 3.28 9.32 3.62
CA GLY A 187 3.35 9.58 2.19
C GLY A 187 2.19 8.97 1.41
N VAL A 188 1.65 7.82 1.85
CA VAL A 188 0.47 7.18 1.23
C VAL A 188 -0.81 8.01 1.43
N ALA A 189 -0.89 8.87 2.46
CA ALA A 189 -2.03 9.75 2.67
C ALA A 189 -2.11 10.91 1.66
N SER A 190 -1.08 11.11 0.84
CA SER A 190 -1.08 12.08 -0.25
C SER A 190 -1.74 11.48 -1.49
N GLU A 191 -2.94 11.93 -1.78
CA GLU A 191 -3.70 11.51 -2.96
C GLU A 191 -3.28 12.32 -4.18
N ALA A 192 -2.88 11.61 -5.23
CA ALA A 192 -2.54 12.24 -6.51
C ALA A 192 -3.81 12.41 -7.36
N ARG A 193 -3.82 13.48 -8.16
CA ARG A 193 -4.89 13.71 -9.14
C ARG A 193 -5.10 12.50 -10.04
N GLN A 194 -6.33 12.02 -10.12
CA GLN A 194 -6.71 10.94 -11.02
C GLN A 194 -7.12 11.52 -12.37
N VAL A 195 -6.23 11.43 -13.34
CA VAL A 195 -6.48 11.93 -14.71
C VAL A 195 -7.39 10.99 -15.50
N ARG A 196 -7.54 9.73 -15.07
CA ARG A 196 -8.26 8.71 -15.84
C ARG A 196 -9.39 8.09 -15.05
N ARG A 197 -10.60 8.11 -15.62
CA ARG A 197 -11.80 7.50 -15.02
C ARG A 197 -11.81 5.98 -15.03
N MET A 198 -11.18 5.36 -16.04
CA MET A 198 -11.28 3.94 -16.29
C MET A 198 -9.91 3.29 -16.39
N HIS A 199 -9.84 2.06 -15.87
CA HIS A 199 -8.67 1.20 -16.07
C HIS A 199 -8.47 0.95 -17.56
N ARG A 200 -7.21 1.02 -18.02
CA ARG A 200 -6.84 0.71 -19.39
C ARG A 200 -6.16 -0.64 -19.46
N VAL A 201 -6.54 -1.41 -20.45
CA VAL A 201 -5.93 -2.70 -20.76
C VAL A 201 -4.86 -2.47 -21.81
N ALA A 202 -3.61 -2.84 -21.48
CA ALA A 202 -2.52 -2.80 -22.43
C ALA A 202 -2.76 -3.83 -23.54
N THR A 203 -2.58 -3.41 -24.79
CA THR A 203 -2.76 -4.25 -25.97
C THR A 203 -1.83 -3.79 -27.09
N ARG A 204 -1.76 -4.56 -28.16
CA ARG A 204 -1.16 -4.15 -29.42
C ARG A 204 -2.07 -4.58 -30.55
N LEU A 205 -2.89 -3.63 -31.01
CA LEU A 205 -3.81 -3.84 -32.15
C LEU A 205 -3.49 -2.84 -33.24
N GLN A 206 -3.65 -3.26 -34.51
CA GLN A 206 -3.60 -2.34 -35.62
C GLN A 206 -4.75 -1.35 -35.50
N ALA A 207 -4.46 -0.08 -35.73
CA ALA A 207 -5.43 0.99 -35.67
C ALA A 207 -5.22 1.93 -36.88
N THR A 208 -6.29 2.57 -37.29
CA THR A 208 -6.28 3.59 -38.32
C THR A 208 -6.90 4.87 -37.75
N LEU A 209 -6.26 5.99 -37.97
CA LEU A 209 -6.79 7.28 -37.55
C LEU A 209 -7.19 8.10 -38.79
N TYR A 210 -8.42 8.53 -38.81
CA TYR A 210 -9.01 9.35 -39.88
C TYR A 210 -9.25 10.76 -39.37
N GLN A 211 -8.67 11.77 -40.02
CA GLN A 211 -8.94 13.17 -39.75
C GLN A 211 -10.10 13.67 -40.64
N ASP A 212 -10.72 14.74 -40.21
CA ASP A 212 -11.86 15.36 -40.94
C ASP A 212 -11.45 15.93 -42.32
N ASP A 213 -10.16 16.21 -42.51
CA ASP A 213 -9.58 16.65 -43.79
C ASP A 213 -9.37 15.53 -44.81
N GLY A 214 -9.69 14.29 -44.45
CA GLY A 214 -9.49 13.09 -45.25
C GLY A 214 -8.12 12.45 -45.11
N THR A 215 -7.23 12.96 -44.25
CA THR A 215 -5.92 12.36 -43.99
C THR A 215 -6.08 11.10 -43.15
N VAL A 216 -5.34 10.06 -43.55
CA VAL A 216 -5.39 8.73 -42.89
C VAL A 216 -4.01 8.38 -42.39
N PHE A 217 -3.91 8.05 -41.11
CA PHE A 217 -2.67 7.57 -40.49
C PHE A 217 -2.81 6.13 -40.02
N GLN A 218 -1.82 5.31 -40.33
CA GLN A 218 -1.69 4.00 -39.71
C GLN A 218 -1.13 4.18 -38.30
N ALA A 219 -1.75 3.55 -37.30
CA ALA A 219 -1.42 3.66 -35.90
C ALA A 219 -1.40 2.29 -35.23
N VAL A 220 -0.85 2.23 -34.03
CA VAL A 220 -0.92 1.06 -33.16
C VAL A 220 -1.65 1.45 -31.87
N CYS A 221 -2.72 0.73 -31.57
CA CYS A 221 -3.38 0.85 -30.28
C CYS A 221 -2.54 0.17 -29.20
N ILE A 222 -2.04 0.95 -28.23
CA ILE A 222 -1.18 0.46 -27.15
C ILE A 222 -1.94 0.17 -25.87
N ASP A 223 -3.07 0.85 -25.65
CA ASP A 223 -4.00 0.59 -24.56
C ASP A 223 -5.42 1.04 -24.92
N PHE A 224 -6.42 0.43 -24.31
CA PHE A 224 -7.81 0.86 -24.45
C PHE A 224 -8.61 0.72 -23.16
N SER A 225 -9.68 1.47 -23.06
CA SER A 225 -10.69 1.40 -22.00
C SER A 225 -12.09 1.58 -22.58
N MET A 226 -13.12 1.50 -21.75
CA MET A 226 -14.49 1.80 -22.21
C MET A 226 -14.69 3.23 -22.72
N THR A 227 -13.81 4.16 -22.38
CA THR A 227 -13.97 5.60 -22.67
C THR A 227 -12.85 6.20 -23.51
N GLY A 228 -11.86 5.41 -23.93
CA GLY A 228 -10.79 5.94 -24.75
C GLY A 228 -9.70 4.95 -25.09
N VAL A 229 -8.93 5.28 -26.10
CA VAL A 229 -7.81 4.49 -26.62
C VAL A 229 -6.51 5.29 -26.56
N GLY A 230 -5.40 4.60 -26.35
CA GLY A 230 -4.04 5.13 -26.53
C GLY A 230 -3.49 4.65 -27.87
N LEU A 231 -3.09 5.59 -28.71
CA LEU A 231 -2.53 5.30 -30.03
C LEU A 231 -1.09 5.76 -30.10
N GLU A 232 -0.25 4.92 -30.67
CA GLU A 232 1.10 5.24 -31.10
C GLU A 232 1.03 5.62 -32.59
N LEU A 233 1.38 6.87 -32.90
CA LEU A 233 1.29 7.45 -34.24
C LEU A 233 2.68 7.53 -34.86
N PRO A 234 2.79 7.54 -36.21
CA PRO A 234 4.04 7.77 -36.91
C PRO A 234 4.68 9.12 -36.53
N GLU A 235 6.01 9.17 -36.61
CA GLU A 235 6.76 10.41 -36.37
C GLU A 235 6.30 11.52 -37.33
N GLY A 236 6.13 12.72 -36.78
CA GLY A 236 5.70 13.90 -37.55
C GLY A 236 4.19 14.11 -37.60
N THR A 237 3.37 13.18 -37.09
CA THR A 237 1.90 13.41 -37.05
C THR A 237 1.58 14.52 -36.04
N ARG A 238 0.91 15.56 -36.47
CA ARG A 238 0.46 16.67 -35.64
C ARG A 238 -1.06 16.60 -35.47
N LEU A 239 -1.50 16.43 -34.23
CA LEU A 239 -2.91 16.47 -33.83
C LEU A 239 -3.09 17.55 -32.78
N ALA A 240 -4.12 18.37 -32.94
CA ALA A 240 -4.46 19.38 -31.94
C ALA A 240 -5.29 18.74 -30.80
N VAL A 241 -5.06 19.17 -29.55
CA VAL A 241 -5.92 18.78 -28.42
C VAL A 241 -7.32 19.39 -28.67
N GLY A 242 -8.35 18.55 -28.56
CA GLY A 242 -9.73 18.89 -28.86
C GLY A 242 -10.16 18.60 -30.31
N GLU A 243 -9.25 18.19 -31.18
CA GLU A 243 -9.55 17.80 -32.54
C GLU A 243 -10.44 16.56 -32.60
N LYS A 244 -11.45 16.58 -33.46
CA LYS A 244 -12.33 15.42 -33.71
C LYS A 244 -11.70 14.52 -34.78
N VAL A 245 -11.70 13.26 -34.52
CA VAL A 245 -11.12 12.23 -35.37
C VAL A 245 -11.98 10.97 -35.36
N GLN A 246 -11.82 10.09 -36.32
CA GLN A 246 -12.36 8.76 -36.26
C GLN A 246 -11.19 7.75 -36.03
N VAL A 247 -11.39 6.81 -35.16
CA VAL A 247 -10.42 5.75 -34.86
C VAL A 247 -10.97 4.42 -35.30
N GLY A 248 -10.32 3.78 -36.24
CA GLY A 248 -10.56 2.40 -36.64
C GLY A 248 -9.68 1.45 -35.82
N LEU A 249 -10.28 0.46 -35.20
CA LEU A 249 -9.58 -0.63 -34.53
C LEU A 249 -9.81 -1.94 -35.27
N TRP A 250 -8.73 -2.64 -35.58
CA TRP A 250 -8.76 -3.90 -36.32
C TRP A 250 -8.84 -5.10 -35.37
N HIS A 251 -9.83 -5.96 -35.58
CA HIS A 251 -9.92 -7.26 -34.94
C HIS A 251 -10.06 -8.34 -36.01
N GLY A 252 -8.98 -9.08 -36.24
CA GLY A 252 -8.88 -10.02 -37.36
C GLY A 252 -8.95 -9.30 -38.70
N HIS A 253 -9.98 -9.57 -39.49
CA HIS A 253 -10.22 -8.95 -40.80
C HIS A 253 -11.27 -7.84 -40.79
N SER A 254 -11.79 -7.48 -39.64
CA SER A 254 -12.85 -6.46 -39.50
C SER A 254 -12.30 -5.21 -38.82
N GLU A 255 -12.64 -4.06 -39.39
CA GLU A 255 -12.37 -2.75 -38.79
C GLU A 255 -13.66 -2.23 -38.14
N CYS A 256 -13.54 -1.79 -36.89
CA CYS A 256 -14.60 -1.08 -36.18
C CYS A 256 -14.17 0.37 -36.00
N THR A 257 -14.93 1.33 -36.52
CA THR A 257 -14.64 2.76 -36.44
C THR A 257 -15.47 3.44 -35.35
N PHE A 258 -14.83 4.31 -34.57
CA PHE A 258 -15.44 5.07 -33.48
C PHE A 258 -15.08 6.54 -33.57
N PRO A 259 -16.04 7.47 -33.33
CA PRO A 259 -15.71 8.88 -33.20
C PRO A 259 -14.93 9.11 -31.93
N ALA A 260 -13.89 9.90 -31.99
CA ALA A 260 -13.02 10.23 -30.90
C ALA A 260 -12.62 11.71 -30.90
N THR A 261 -12.16 12.20 -29.75
CA THR A 261 -11.59 13.54 -29.61
C THR A 261 -10.19 13.40 -29.01
N VAL A 262 -9.24 14.11 -29.56
CA VAL A 262 -7.86 14.10 -29.07
C VAL A 262 -7.80 14.80 -27.71
N MET A 263 -7.50 14.04 -26.65
CA MET A 263 -7.45 14.57 -25.28
C MET A 263 -6.05 14.96 -24.85
N LEU A 264 -5.04 14.24 -25.32
CA LEU A 264 -3.65 14.45 -24.94
C LEU A 264 -2.73 13.96 -26.06
N HIS A 265 -1.76 14.78 -26.44
CA HIS A 265 -0.67 14.41 -27.31
C HIS A 265 0.63 14.35 -26.50
N ARG A 266 1.26 13.18 -26.38
CA ARG A 266 2.59 13.04 -25.83
C ARG A 266 3.60 13.09 -26.97
N GLY A 267 4.29 14.20 -27.13
CA GLY A 267 5.47 14.26 -28.00
C GLY A 267 6.54 13.25 -27.51
N GLN A 268 7.29 12.66 -28.42
CA GLN A 268 8.47 11.86 -28.07
C GLN A 268 9.43 12.76 -27.28
N GLY A 269 9.66 12.46 -26.01
CA GLY A 269 10.64 13.17 -25.18
C GLY A 269 10.31 13.36 -23.70
N ALA A 270 9.27 12.72 -23.17
CA ALA A 270 9.02 12.71 -21.72
C ALA A 270 9.02 11.26 -21.23
N THR A 271 10.20 10.75 -20.85
CA THR A 271 10.38 9.60 -19.99
C THR A 271 10.05 9.95 -18.56
#